data_279f32c6deab007dbcaf1412b269fac8
#
_entry.id   279f32c6deab007dbcaf1412b269fac8
#
_cell.length_a   1.000
_cell.length_b   1.000
_cell.length_c   1.000
_cell.angle_alpha   90.00
_cell.angle_beta   90.00
_cell.angle_gamma   90.00
#
_symmetry.space_group_name_H-M   'P 1'
#
loop_
_entity.id
_entity.type
_entity.pdbx_description
1 polymer ?
#
loop_
_entity_poly.entity_id
_entity_poly.type
_entity_poly.pdbx_seq_one_letter_code
_entity_poly.pdbx_strand_id
1 'polypeptide(L)'
;MKNKLIIAGLALASSLTLSAQEITGTLHADQGTQKIHKEIYGQFAEHLGTCIYGGLWVGEDSPIPNTKGYRTDVFNALKELQIPVLRWPGGCFADEYHWMDGIGPKENRPKMQNNNWGGTIEDNSFGTHEFLNLCEMLGTEPYISGNVGSGTVEELAKWVEYMTSDGDTPMAKLRRQNGRDKAWKVKFLGVGNESWGCGGNMLPEYYADLYRRYSTYCRNYDGNQLYKIASGASDYDYNWTKVLMEKAGNLMNGISLHYYTVTGWTGSKGSALKFSDDDYYWTMGKCLELEDVIKKHAAIMDQYDPEKRVGLMVDEWGTWWDEEPGTIPGHLYQQNSMRDAFVAALTLNLFHRHCDRVRMANIAQVVNVLQSMILTDTKGTGHMVLTPTYHVFRMYKGFQEAIYLPLDLNVPTIDVRGDDHAKDGRKVPVVSASAAKKADGSIIMSLANVSLDKAQELSIALDGSNAKTVTGEILTCKKIGDYNDFEHPDVVKPEVFKGAKVKKNTLQVKIPAKSIVVLNIK
;
A
#
# COMPACT_ATOMS: atom_id res chain seq x y z
N MET A 1 3.43 -61.08 63.97
CA MET A 1 2.48 -60.76 62.90
C MET A 1 2.37 -59.26 62.78
N LYS A 2 2.94 -58.68 61.74
CA LYS A 2 2.96 -57.19 61.50
C LYS A 2 2.09 -56.94 60.28
N ASN A 3 0.96 -56.28 60.47
CA ASN A 3 0.09 -55.84 59.40
C ASN A 3 0.68 -54.58 58.77
N LYS A 4 0.96 -54.62 57.46
CA LYS A 4 1.30 -53.41 56.65
C LYS A 4 0.03 -52.92 56.00
N LEU A 5 -0.41 -51.71 56.39
CA LEU A 5 -1.45 -50.96 55.68
C LEU A 5 -0.82 -50.31 54.46
N ILE A 6 -1.34 -50.64 53.27
CA ILE A 6 -0.98 -49.92 52.04
C ILE A 6 -2.07 -48.86 51.82
N ILE A 7 -1.68 -47.57 51.92
CA ILE A 7 -2.52 -46.42 51.55
C ILE A 7 -2.23 -46.14 50.09
N ALA A 8 -3.19 -46.43 49.22
CA ALA A 8 -3.16 -46.02 47.81
C ALA A 8 -3.66 -44.58 47.70
N GLY A 9 -2.74 -43.66 47.48
CA GLY A 9 -3.06 -42.27 47.16
C GLY A 9 -3.47 -42.13 45.71
N LEU A 10 -4.75 -41.88 45.44
CA LEU A 10 -5.23 -41.43 44.11
C LEU A 10 -4.82 -39.97 43.93
N ALA A 11 -3.82 -39.72 43.08
CA ALA A 11 -3.52 -38.37 42.59
C ALA A 11 -4.51 -38.06 41.45
N LEU A 12 -5.53 -37.22 41.72
CA LEU A 12 -6.36 -36.61 40.70
C LEU A 12 -5.50 -35.52 40.00
N ALA A 13 -4.98 -35.86 38.82
CA ALA A 13 -4.42 -34.85 37.92
C ALA A 13 -5.58 -34.09 37.25
N SER A 14 -5.99 -32.96 37.83
CA SER A 14 -6.87 -32.01 37.16
C SER A 14 -6.06 -31.31 36.06
N SER A 15 -6.21 -31.77 34.83
CA SER A 15 -5.79 -31.06 33.65
C SER A 15 -6.65 -29.80 33.52
N LEU A 16 -6.14 -28.69 34.00
CA LEU A 16 -6.64 -27.36 33.65
C LEU A 16 -6.38 -27.19 32.14
N THR A 17 -7.35 -27.53 31.32
CA THR A 17 -7.42 -27.04 29.95
C THR A 17 -7.64 -25.54 30.07
N LEU A 18 -6.59 -24.74 29.90
CA LEU A 18 -6.75 -23.33 29.60
C LEU A 18 -7.55 -23.26 28.29
N SER A 19 -8.86 -23.09 28.40
CA SER A 19 -9.69 -22.68 27.27
C SER A 19 -9.14 -21.36 26.77
N ALA A 20 -8.75 -21.28 25.49
CA ALA A 20 -8.44 -20.01 24.87
C ALA A 20 -9.63 -19.07 25.12
N GLN A 21 -9.37 -17.87 25.66
CA GLN A 21 -10.42 -16.91 25.94
C GLN A 21 -11.05 -16.51 24.60
N GLU A 22 -12.36 -16.76 24.45
CA GLU A 22 -13.12 -16.39 23.26
C GLU A 22 -13.10 -14.87 23.10
N ILE A 23 -12.73 -14.39 21.92
CA ILE A 23 -12.78 -12.95 21.58
C ILE A 23 -14.23 -12.60 21.27
N THR A 24 -14.79 -11.70 22.05
CA THR A 24 -16.16 -11.21 21.83
C THR A 24 -16.15 -9.83 21.19
N GLY A 25 -17.22 -9.52 20.46
CA GLY A 25 -17.35 -8.19 19.87
C GLY A 25 -18.72 -7.91 19.26
N THR A 26 -18.86 -6.70 18.73
CA THR A 26 -20.09 -6.23 18.07
C THR A 26 -19.71 -5.50 16.78
N LEU A 27 -20.33 -5.91 15.68
CA LEU A 27 -20.34 -5.19 14.43
C LEU A 27 -21.61 -4.33 14.35
N HIS A 28 -21.45 -3.02 14.12
CA HIS A 28 -22.55 -2.06 14.01
C HIS A 28 -22.88 -1.83 12.52
N ALA A 29 -23.66 -2.74 11.92
CA ALA A 29 -23.92 -2.76 10.48
C ALA A 29 -24.84 -1.62 9.98
N ASP A 30 -25.50 -0.89 10.87
CA ASP A 30 -26.36 0.25 10.62
C ASP A 30 -25.69 1.61 10.89
N GLN A 31 -24.45 1.63 11.41
CA GLN A 31 -23.74 2.86 11.79
C GLN A 31 -22.67 3.31 10.78
N GLY A 32 -22.59 2.68 9.63
CA GLY A 32 -21.62 3.05 8.61
C GLY A 32 -21.93 4.39 7.96
N THR A 33 -20.98 5.33 7.97
CA THR A 33 -21.13 6.67 7.38
C THR A 33 -19.98 7.05 6.44
N GLN A 34 -18.81 6.46 6.60
CA GLN A 34 -17.61 6.82 5.85
C GLN A 34 -17.33 5.80 4.74
N LYS A 35 -17.02 6.30 3.57
CA LYS A 35 -16.67 5.48 2.42
C LYS A 35 -15.17 5.16 2.44
N ILE A 36 -14.84 3.89 2.26
CA ILE A 36 -13.46 3.46 1.98
C ILE A 36 -13.14 3.82 0.53
N HIS A 37 -12.31 4.84 0.33
CA HIS A 37 -11.91 5.26 -1.00
C HIS A 37 -11.14 4.14 -1.72
N LYS A 38 -11.49 3.85 -2.97
CA LYS A 38 -10.78 2.82 -3.75
C LYS A 38 -9.28 3.10 -3.86
N GLU A 39 -8.90 4.37 -3.91
CA GLU A 39 -7.52 4.83 -4.05
C GLU A 39 -6.61 4.41 -2.86
N ILE A 40 -7.16 3.95 -1.73
CA ILE A 40 -6.40 3.30 -0.63
C ILE A 40 -5.67 2.03 -1.12
N TYR A 41 -6.14 1.42 -2.20
CA TYR A 41 -5.56 0.24 -2.84
C TYR A 41 -4.59 0.57 -3.98
N GLY A 42 -4.10 1.81 -4.01
CA GLY A 42 -3.18 2.33 -5.01
C GLY A 42 -1.83 1.62 -5.01
N GLN A 43 -1.18 1.74 -6.15
CA GLN A 43 0.13 1.16 -6.41
C GLN A 43 1.14 2.26 -6.75
N PHE A 44 2.41 1.97 -6.57
CA PHE A 44 3.49 2.87 -6.89
C PHE A 44 4.49 2.20 -7.83
N ALA A 45 4.84 2.89 -8.90
CA ALA A 45 5.85 2.50 -9.88
C ALA A 45 6.89 3.61 -10.01
N GLU A 46 8.15 3.28 -9.89
CA GLU A 46 9.26 4.21 -10.00
C GLU A 46 10.30 3.69 -10.98
N HIS A 47 11.01 4.58 -11.66
CA HIS A 47 12.25 4.24 -12.34
C HIS A 47 13.31 3.88 -11.29
N LEU A 48 13.16 2.71 -10.70
CA LEU A 48 13.99 2.14 -9.66
C LEU A 48 14.17 0.65 -9.94
N GLY A 49 15.43 0.20 -9.98
CA GLY A 49 15.74 -1.20 -10.23
C GLY A 49 15.06 -1.74 -11.47
N THR A 50 14.30 -2.81 -11.31
CA THR A 50 13.55 -3.45 -12.39
C THR A 50 12.03 -3.28 -12.24
N CYS A 51 11.56 -2.21 -11.57
CA CYS A 51 10.13 -1.95 -11.48
C CYS A 51 9.54 -1.63 -12.85
N ILE A 52 10.16 -0.71 -13.59
CA ILE A 52 9.72 -0.34 -14.94
C ILE A 52 10.30 -1.32 -15.98
N TYR A 53 11.63 -1.26 -16.20
CA TYR A 53 12.29 -2.07 -17.23
C TYR A 53 12.50 -3.50 -16.76
N GLY A 54 11.90 -4.47 -17.49
CA GLY A 54 11.85 -5.88 -17.10
C GLY A 54 10.71 -6.26 -16.17
N GLY A 55 10.12 -5.28 -15.50
CA GLY A 55 8.93 -5.41 -14.65
C GLY A 55 7.65 -5.09 -15.40
N LEU A 56 7.27 -3.82 -15.48
CA LEU A 56 6.09 -3.38 -16.23
C LEU A 56 6.30 -3.38 -17.74
N TRP A 57 7.49 -2.99 -18.18
CA TRP A 57 7.85 -2.71 -19.56
C TRP A 57 9.04 -3.54 -20.03
N VAL A 58 8.89 -4.17 -21.19
CA VAL A 58 9.97 -4.94 -21.84
C VAL A 58 10.26 -4.47 -23.28
N GLY A 59 9.43 -3.57 -23.82
CA GLY A 59 9.50 -3.16 -25.22
C GLY A 59 8.76 -4.12 -26.15
N GLU A 60 8.34 -3.60 -27.30
CA GLU A 60 7.49 -4.35 -28.26
C GLU A 60 8.24 -5.52 -28.91
N ASP A 61 9.54 -5.35 -29.14
CA ASP A 61 10.40 -6.36 -29.79
C ASP A 61 10.98 -7.41 -28.82
N SER A 62 10.58 -7.36 -27.54
CA SER A 62 11.07 -8.32 -26.53
C SER A 62 10.59 -9.74 -26.82
N PRO A 63 11.44 -10.77 -26.61
CA PRO A 63 11.00 -12.16 -26.63
C PRO A 63 10.08 -12.54 -25.46
N ILE A 64 10.04 -11.72 -24.39
CA ILE A 64 9.10 -11.89 -23.28
C ILE A 64 7.70 -11.54 -23.77
N PRO A 65 6.68 -12.38 -23.52
CA PRO A 65 5.32 -12.10 -23.94
C PRO A 65 4.84 -10.72 -23.49
N ASN A 66 4.48 -9.89 -24.46
CA ASN A 66 4.07 -8.52 -24.20
C ASN A 66 2.89 -8.09 -25.08
N THR A 67 2.19 -7.07 -24.63
CA THR A 67 1.16 -6.37 -25.40
C THR A 67 1.58 -4.91 -25.52
N LYS A 68 2.00 -4.49 -26.70
CA LYS A 68 2.53 -3.13 -26.95
C LYS A 68 3.69 -2.76 -26.01
N GLY A 69 4.57 -3.71 -25.71
CA GLY A 69 5.72 -3.53 -24.84
C GLY A 69 5.48 -3.75 -23.34
N TYR A 70 4.21 -3.79 -22.87
CA TYR A 70 3.90 -4.14 -21.48
C TYR A 70 3.91 -5.65 -21.29
N ARG A 71 4.56 -6.13 -20.23
CA ARG A 71 4.55 -7.56 -19.91
C ARG A 71 3.13 -8.07 -19.75
N THR A 72 2.75 -9.07 -20.53
CA THR A 72 1.37 -9.60 -20.55
C THR A 72 0.97 -10.23 -19.23
N ASP A 73 1.86 -10.97 -18.58
CA ASP A 73 1.63 -11.62 -17.29
C ASP A 73 1.39 -10.59 -16.17
N VAL A 74 2.29 -9.60 -16.05
CA VAL A 74 2.17 -8.50 -15.09
C VAL A 74 0.90 -7.68 -15.35
N PHE A 75 0.62 -7.33 -16.61
CA PHE A 75 -0.59 -6.61 -16.99
C PHE A 75 -1.86 -7.35 -16.55
N ASN A 76 -1.94 -8.66 -16.80
CA ASN A 76 -3.09 -9.47 -16.42
C ASN A 76 -3.27 -9.55 -14.91
N ALA A 77 -2.18 -9.70 -14.15
CA ALA A 77 -2.22 -9.70 -12.69
C ALA A 77 -2.73 -8.36 -12.12
N LEU A 78 -2.26 -7.23 -12.65
CA LEU A 78 -2.73 -5.90 -12.24
C LEU A 78 -4.18 -5.66 -12.64
N LYS A 79 -4.61 -6.17 -13.79
CA LYS A 79 -6.00 -6.12 -14.24
C LYS A 79 -6.94 -6.90 -13.32
N GLU A 80 -6.50 -8.08 -12.84
CA GLU A 80 -7.24 -8.87 -11.85
C GLU A 80 -7.38 -8.14 -10.51
N LEU A 81 -6.34 -7.46 -10.05
CA LEU A 81 -6.38 -6.63 -8.82
C LEU A 81 -7.35 -5.46 -8.95
N GLN A 82 -7.65 -4.99 -10.18
CA GLN A 82 -8.43 -3.78 -10.42
C GLN A 82 -7.80 -2.59 -9.68
N ILE A 83 -6.47 -2.41 -9.85
CA ILE A 83 -5.74 -1.32 -9.19
C ILE A 83 -6.40 0.01 -9.52
N PRO A 84 -6.78 0.81 -8.49
CA PRO A 84 -7.55 2.03 -8.72
C PRO A 84 -6.71 3.22 -9.15
N VAL A 85 -5.45 3.26 -8.73
CA VAL A 85 -4.50 4.34 -9.03
C VAL A 85 -3.08 3.78 -9.12
N LEU A 86 -2.31 4.30 -10.06
CA LEU A 86 -0.88 4.01 -10.24
C LEU A 86 -0.10 5.32 -10.22
N ARG A 87 0.83 5.44 -9.27
CA ARG A 87 1.73 6.59 -9.11
C ARG A 87 3.02 6.37 -9.90
N TRP A 88 3.50 7.40 -10.64
CA TRP A 88 4.68 7.38 -11.49
C TRP A 88 5.15 8.83 -11.76
N PRO A 89 6.41 9.15 -12.09
CA PRO A 89 7.55 8.28 -12.43
C PRO A 89 8.42 7.90 -11.22
N GLY A 90 8.10 8.39 -10.05
CA GLY A 90 8.85 8.12 -8.83
C GLY A 90 8.24 8.84 -7.64
N GLY A 91 8.82 8.63 -6.60
CA GLY A 91 9.75 8.92 -5.54
C GLY A 91 10.85 9.90 -5.92
N CYS A 92 12.01 9.64 -5.36
CA CYS A 92 13.18 10.49 -5.58
C CYS A 92 13.53 10.68 -7.06
N PHE A 93 13.30 9.68 -7.89
CA PHE A 93 13.53 9.79 -9.33
C PHE A 93 12.71 10.92 -9.96
N ALA A 94 11.50 11.19 -9.49
CA ALA A 94 10.63 12.22 -10.06
C ALA A 94 11.25 13.61 -9.99
N ASP A 95 12.05 13.91 -8.97
CA ASP A 95 12.66 15.23 -8.78
C ASP A 95 13.95 15.48 -9.59
N GLU A 96 14.39 14.47 -10.35
CA GLU A 96 15.43 14.59 -11.39
C GLU A 96 14.89 14.30 -12.80
N TYR A 97 13.62 13.89 -12.94
CA TYR A 97 13.03 13.51 -14.22
C TYR A 97 12.50 14.71 -15.00
N HIS A 98 13.03 14.89 -16.21
CA HIS A 98 12.56 15.88 -17.17
C HIS A 98 11.64 15.21 -18.20
N TRP A 99 10.34 15.43 -18.09
CA TRP A 99 9.32 14.69 -18.83
C TRP A 99 9.44 14.75 -20.36
N MET A 100 10.05 15.83 -20.89
CA MET A 100 10.31 15.96 -22.34
C MET A 100 11.29 14.91 -22.85
N ASP A 101 12.16 14.38 -22.01
CA ASP A 101 13.11 13.33 -22.37
C ASP A 101 12.39 11.97 -22.60
N GLY A 102 11.20 11.81 -22.05
CA GLY A 102 10.38 10.60 -22.17
C GLY A 102 9.27 10.69 -23.22
N ILE A 103 9.34 11.60 -24.19
CA ILE A 103 8.34 11.73 -25.27
C ILE A 103 8.99 11.72 -26.66
N GLY A 104 8.15 11.59 -27.69
CA GLY A 104 8.63 11.51 -29.08
C GLY A 104 9.17 10.13 -29.44
N PRO A 105 9.84 10.00 -30.61
CA PRO A 105 10.43 8.74 -31.07
C PRO A 105 11.46 8.20 -30.08
N LYS A 106 11.34 6.92 -29.70
CA LYS A 106 12.16 6.31 -28.64
C LYS A 106 13.66 6.35 -28.93
N GLU A 107 14.03 6.19 -30.20
CA GLU A 107 15.42 6.24 -30.67
C GLU A 107 16.08 7.61 -30.49
N ASN A 108 15.29 8.66 -30.33
CA ASN A 108 15.77 10.03 -30.14
C ASN A 108 15.72 10.50 -28.67
N ARG A 109 15.18 9.69 -27.77
CA ARG A 109 15.08 10.06 -26.36
C ARG A 109 16.45 10.04 -25.70
N PRO A 110 16.85 11.08 -24.97
CA PRO A 110 18.12 11.09 -24.26
C PRO A 110 18.15 10.04 -23.15
N LYS A 111 19.33 9.51 -22.90
CA LYS A 111 19.57 8.64 -21.74
C LYS A 111 20.00 9.48 -20.56
N MET A 112 19.61 9.06 -19.36
CA MET A 112 20.03 9.71 -18.12
C MET A 112 20.61 8.69 -17.14
N GLN A 113 21.50 9.12 -16.28
CA GLN A 113 21.95 8.32 -15.15
C GLN A 113 20.96 8.47 -14.01
N ASN A 114 20.49 7.36 -13.46
CA ASN A 114 19.67 7.34 -12.27
C ASN A 114 20.56 7.48 -11.03
N ASN A 115 20.75 8.69 -10.55
CA ASN A 115 21.65 8.98 -9.44
C ASN A 115 21.10 8.51 -8.09
N ASN A 116 19.79 8.41 -7.96
CA ASN A 116 19.16 7.95 -6.73
C ASN A 116 19.25 6.43 -6.56
N TRP A 117 19.15 5.68 -7.67
CA TRP A 117 18.96 4.24 -7.61
C TRP A 117 19.97 3.47 -8.46
N GLY A 118 21.01 2.96 -7.81
CA GLY A 118 21.98 2.04 -8.41
C GLY A 118 22.90 2.63 -9.49
N GLY A 119 22.79 3.90 -9.83
CA GLY A 119 23.59 4.54 -10.88
C GLY A 119 23.35 3.99 -12.28
N THR A 120 22.23 3.33 -12.53
CA THR A 120 21.89 2.72 -13.81
C THR A 120 21.53 3.77 -14.86
N ILE A 121 21.67 3.38 -16.14
CA ILE A 121 21.29 4.25 -17.25
C ILE A 121 19.83 3.98 -17.63
N GLU A 122 18.99 4.98 -17.46
CA GLU A 122 17.60 5.00 -17.95
C GLU A 122 17.58 5.42 -19.41
N ASP A 123 16.94 4.65 -20.28
CA ASP A 123 16.89 4.94 -21.72
C ASP A 123 15.66 5.75 -22.14
N ASN A 124 14.78 6.06 -21.20
CA ASN A 124 13.54 6.79 -21.40
C ASN A 124 12.57 6.15 -22.42
N SER A 125 12.73 4.86 -22.73
CA SER A 125 11.80 4.15 -23.62
C SER A 125 10.41 3.96 -23.03
N PHE A 126 10.28 4.12 -21.70
CA PHE A 126 9.02 4.22 -20.98
C PHE A 126 8.85 5.65 -20.43
N GLY A 127 7.93 6.40 -20.98
CA GLY A 127 7.68 7.78 -20.60
C GLY A 127 6.18 8.08 -20.50
N THR A 128 5.81 9.35 -20.75
CA THR A 128 4.43 9.83 -20.57
C THR A 128 3.40 9.00 -21.35
N HIS A 129 3.67 8.71 -22.64
CA HIS A 129 2.74 7.96 -23.49
C HIS A 129 2.58 6.52 -23.01
N GLU A 130 3.69 5.87 -22.73
CA GLU A 130 3.70 4.48 -22.28
C GLU A 130 2.98 4.35 -20.93
N PHE A 131 3.24 5.26 -19.98
CA PHE A 131 2.57 5.23 -18.69
C PHE A 131 1.06 5.49 -18.78
N LEU A 132 0.65 6.56 -19.46
CA LEU A 132 -0.78 6.93 -19.53
C LEU A 132 -1.60 5.92 -20.36
N ASN A 133 -1.00 5.33 -21.41
CA ASN A 133 -1.64 4.26 -22.17
C ASN A 133 -1.78 2.98 -21.32
N LEU A 134 -0.79 2.64 -20.48
CA LEU A 134 -0.92 1.54 -19.52
C LEU A 134 -2.11 1.78 -18.57
N CYS A 135 -2.22 2.99 -18.02
CA CYS A 135 -3.33 3.35 -17.14
C CYS A 135 -4.70 3.21 -17.83
N GLU A 136 -4.84 3.68 -19.08
CA GLU A 136 -6.07 3.51 -19.87
C GLU A 136 -6.41 2.03 -20.10
N MET A 137 -5.42 1.21 -20.46
CA MET A 137 -5.62 -0.22 -20.70
C MET A 137 -6.02 -0.98 -19.43
N LEU A 138 -5.44 -0.62 -18.29
CA LEU A 138 -5.79 -1.18 -16.98
C LEU A 138 -7.16 -0.67 -16.48
N GLY A 139 -7.57 0.54 -16.87
CA GLY A 139 -8.70 1.26 -16.30
C GLY A 139 -8.39 1.83 -14.93
N THR A 140 -7.14 2.24 -14.71
CA THR A 140 -6.63 2.84 -13.48
C THR A 140 -6.41 4.34 -13.63
N GLU A 141 -6.59 5.10 -12.55
CA GLU A 141 -6.30 6.53 -12.55
C GLU A 141 -4.78 6.76 -12.50
N PRO A 142 -4.22 7.59 -13.38
CA PRO A 142 -2.83 8.00 -13.27
C PRO A 142 -2.63 8.99 -12.11
N TYR A 143 -1.55 8.79 -11.36
CA TYR A 143 -1.03 9.74 -10.39
C TYR A 143 0.38 10.16 -10.85
N ILE A 144 0.50 11.39 -11.36
CA ILE A 144 1.75 11.95 -11.87
C ILE A 144 2.49 12.64 -10.74
N SER A 145 3.71 12.20 -10.43
CA SER A 145 4.64 12.90 -9.53
C SER A 145 5.43 13.95 -10.31
N GLY A 146 5.18 15.22 -10.03
CA GLY A 146 5.83 16.36 -10.72
C GLY A 146 7.19 16.69 -10.11
N ASN A 147 8.13 17.05 -10.96
CA ASN A 147 9.48 17.48 -10.57
C ASN A 147 9.46 18.90 -9.98
N VAL A 148 9.66 19.02 -8.67
CA VAL A 148 9.83 20.29 -7.95
C VAL A 148 11.27 20.49 -7.48
N GLY A 149 12.07 19.42 -7.48
CA GLY A 149 13.49 19.43 -7.11
C GLY A 149 14.36 20.17 -8.12
N SER A 150 14.63 19.56 -9.26
CA SER A 150 15.44 20.16 -10.34
C SER A 150 14.62 20.85 -11.44
N GLY A 151 13.30 20.57 -11.51
CA GLY A 151 12.41 21.12 -12.52
C GLY A 151 11.98 22.57 -12.27
N THR A 152 11.19 23.10 -13.20
CA THR A 152 10.64 24.46 -13.14
C THR A 152 9.12 24.45 -13.12
N VAL A 153 8.52 25.55 -12.63
CA VAL A 153 7.06 25.74 -12.67
C VAL A 153 6.54 25.68 -14.12
N GLU A 154 7.28 26.25 -15.07
CA GLU A 154 6.92 26.22 -16.49
C GLU A 154 6.92 24.79 -17.03
N GLU A 155 7.91 24.00 -16.67
CA GLU A 155 8.05 22.61 -17.11
C GLU A 155 6.87 21.76 -16.67
N LEU A 156 6.50 21.79 -15.38
CA LEU A 156 5.37 21.04 -14.87
C LEU A 156 4.03 21.54 -15.46
N ALA A 157 3.87 22.86 -15.60
CA ALA A 157 2.68 23.43 -16.23
C ALA A 157 2.51 22.98 -17.68
N LYS A 158 3.61 22.94 -18.44
CA LYS A 158 3.63 22.41 -19.82
C LYS A 158 3.33 20.90 -19.87
N TRP A 159 3.81 20.13 -18.91
CA TRP A 159 3.49 18.71 -18.85
C TRP A 159 2.00 18.48 -18.63
N VAL A 160 1.38 19.22 -17.70
CA VAL A 160 -0.07 19.16 -17.47
C VAL A 160 -0.85 19.54 -18.74
N GLU A 161 -0.44 20.62 -19.43
CA GLU A 161 -1.05 21.03 -20.70
C GLU A 161 -0.89 19.95 -21.79
N TYR A 162 0.32 19.38 -21.93
CA TYR A 162 0.60 18.29 -22.86
C TYR A 162 -0.33 17.09 -22.65
N MET A 163 -0.51 16.69 -21.40
CA MET A 163 -1.34 15.52 -21.07
C MET A 163 -2.83 15.78 -21.22
N THR A 164 -3.32 16.99 -20.85
CA THR A 164 -4.75 17.18 -20.56
C THR A 164 -5.45 18.21 -21.43
N SER A 165 -4.74 18.98 -22.29
CA SER A 165 -5.37 19.96 -23.17
C SER A 165 -5.66 19.38 -24.57
N ASP A 166 -6.85 19.61 -25.07
CA ASP A 166 -7.26 19.35 -26.48
C ASP A 166 -7.28 20.62 -27.34
N GLY A 167 -6.90 21.79 -26.76
CA GLY A 167 -6.86 23.08 -27.44
C GLY A 167 -5.86 23.16 -28.59
N ASP A 168 -5.87 24.31 -29.30
CA ASP A 168 -4.89 24.60 -30.34
C ASP A 168 -3.64 25.29 -29.75
N THR A 169 -2.96 24.58 -28.84
CA THR A 169 -1.80 25.07 -28.11
C THR A 169 -0.52 24.35 -28.51
N PRO A 170 0.67 24.92 -28.26
CA PRO A 170 1.93 24.25 -28.60
C PRO A 170 2.08 22.86 -27.99
N MET A 171 1.69 22.66 -26.73
CA MET A 171 1.84 21.37 -26.05
C MET A 171 0.84 20.33 -26.55
N ALA A 172 -0.42 20.72 -26.83
CA ALA A 172 -1.38 19.82 -27.45
C ALA A 172 -0.98 19.45 -28.89
N LYS A 173 -0.39 20.38 -29.64
CA LYS A 173 0.18 20.09 -30.97
C LYS A 173 1.33 19.11 -30.89
N LEU A 174 2.25 19.31 -29.93
CA LEU A 174 3.39 18.42 -29.71
C LEU A 174 2.92 17.00 -29.34
N ARG A 175 1.88 16.84 -28.49
CA ARG A 175 1.28 15.55 -28.19
C ARG A 175 0.75 14.85 -29.46
N ARG A 176 0.05 15.59 -30.31
CA ARG A 176 -0.48 15.06 -31.59
C ARG A 176 0.65 14.64 -32.53
N GLN A 177 1.72 15.44 -32.63
CA GLN A 177 2.91 15.10 -33.41
C GLN A 177 3.55 13.80 -32.89
N ASN A 178 3.49 13.55 -31.58
CA ASN A 178 3.99 12.34 -30.96
C ASN A 178 2.99 11.16 -31.00
N GLY A 179 1.95 11.26 -31.86
CA GLY A 179 1.04 10.14 -32.16
C GLY A 179 -0.18 10.01 -31.26
N ARG A 180 -0.44 10.98 -30.38
CA ARG A 180 -1.65 10.97 -29.53
C ARG A 180 -2.55 12.16 -29.84
N ASP A 181 -3.67 11.91 -30.49
CA ASP A 181 -4.62 12.95 -30.91
C ASP A 181 -5.38 13.54 -29.70
N LYS A 182 -6.06 12.69 -28.93
CA LYS A 182 -6.88 13.09 -27.79
C LYS A 182 -6.06 13.19 -26.51
N ALA A 183 -6.38 14.20 -25.68
CA ALA A 183 -5.85 14.32 -24.32
C ALA A 183 -6.21 13.09 -23.47
N TRP A 184 -5.36 12.78 -22.50
CA TRP A 184 -5.71 11.82 -21.45
C TRP A 184 -6.53 12.50 -20.35
N LYS A 185 -7.14 11.70 -19.51
CA LYS A 185 -7.69 12.14 -18.23
C LYS A 185 -6.67 11.86 -17.15
N VAL A 186 -6.18 12.93 -16.50
CA VAL A 186 -5.22 12.85 -15.39
C VAL A 186 -5.87 13.49 -14.17
N LYS A 187 -6.24 12.66 -13.20
CA LYS A 187 -6.91 13.13 -11.98
C LYS A 187 -5.90 13.61 -10.94
N PHE A 188 -4.88 12.84 -10.65
CA PHE A 188 -3.97 13.10 -9.54
C PHE A 188 -2.64 13.69 -10.01
N LEU A 189 -2.27 14.83 -9.40
CA LEU A 189 -1.01 15.51 -9.64
C LEU A 189 -0.30 15.73 -8.30
N GLY A 190 0.81 15.04 -8.10
CA GLY A 190 1.76 15.32 -7.02
C GLY A 190 2.64 16.51 -7.38
N VAL A 191 2.73 17.47 -6.51
CA VAL A 191 3.59 18.64 -6.66
C VAL A 191 4.84 18.43 -5.80
N GLY A 192 5.82 17.73 -6.35
CA GLY A 192 7.04 17.30 -5.65
C GLY A 192 6.90 15.95 -4.95
N ASN A 193 8.02 15.44 -4.49
CA ASN A 193 8.17 14.23 -3.69
C ASN A 193 9.26 14.45 -2.65
N GLU A 194 9.03 14.03 -1.39
CA GLU A 194 10.02 14.07 -0.30
C GLU A 194 10.90 15.35 -0.31
N SER A 195 10.24 16.50 -0.45
CA SER A 195 10.94 17.77 -0.66
C SER A 195 11.82 18.17 0.53
N TRP A 196 11.61 17.58 1.70
CA TRP A 196 12.47 17.65 2.89
C TRP A 196 13.77 16.83 2.75
N GLY A 197 13.83 15.89 1.83
CA GLY A 197 14.95 14.97 1.59
C GLY A 197 15.42 14.98 0.14
N CYS A 198 15.33 13.85 -0.55
CA CYS A 198 15.81 13.71 -1.93
C CYS A 198 15.16 14.68 -2.93
N GLY A 199 13.97 15.17 -2.64
CA GLY A 199 13.28 16.18 -3.47
C GLY A 199 13.79 17.59 -3.27
N GLY A 200 14.94 17.83 -2.60
CA GLY A 200 15.59 19.14 -2.58
C GLY A 200 16.08 19.64 -1.23
N ASN A 201 15.99 18.84 -0.14
CA ASN A 201 16.39 19.24 1.23
C ASN A 201 15.80 20.61 1.66
N MET A 202 14.53 20.82 1.34
CA MET A 202 13.84 22.08 1.57
C MET A 202 13.38 22.22 3.03
N LEU A 203 13.26 23.47 3.48
CA LEU A 203 12.49 23.77 4.70
C LEU A 203 10.98 23.80 4.36
N PRO A 204 10.09 23.48 5.30
CA PRO A 204 8.66 23.41 5.03
C PRO A 204 8.05 24.73 4.54
N GLU A 205 8.56 25.89 5.03
CA GLU A 205 8.12 27.23 4.57
C GLU A 205 8.48 27.46 3.10
N TYR A 206 9.70 27.10 2.71
CA TYR A 206 10.16 27.27 1.33
C TYR A 206 9.36 26.37 0.39
N TYR A 207 9.17 25.11 0.76
CA TYR A 207 8.35 24.20 -0.04
C TYR A 207 6.89 24.68 -0.12
N ALA A 208 6.31 25.19 0.95
CA ALA A 208 4.96 25.73 0.93
C ALA A 208 4.81 26.86 -0.10
N ASP A 209 5.79 27.77 -0.20
CA ASP A 209 5.79 28.84 -1.19
C ASP A 209 5.98 28.31 -2.62
N LEU A 210 6.86 27.32 -2.82
CA LEU A 210 6.99 26.62 -4.11
C LEU A 210 5.69 25.92 -4.50
N TYR A 211 5.08 25.17 -3.61
CA TYR A 211 3.81 24.52 -3.86
C TYR A 211 2.74 25.50 -4.33
N ARG A 212 2.62 26.66 -3.67
CA ARG A 212 1.69 27.73 -4.05
C ARG A 212 1.90 28.18 -5.49
N ARG A 213 3.16 28.36 -5.91
CA ARG A 213 3.51 28.74 -7.28
C ARG A 213 3.17 27.63 -8.27
N TYR A 214 3.65 26.42 -8.06
CA TYR A 214 3.41 25.28 -8.94
C TYR A 214 1.92 24.99 -9.10
N SER A 215 1.18 24.92 -8.00
CA SER A 215 -0.26 24.63 -8.02
C SER A 215 -1.06 25.71 -8.74
N THR A 216 -0.59 26.98 -8.72
CA THR A 216 -1.23 28.09 -9.42
C THR A 216 -1.13 27.95 -10.94
N TYR A 217 0.00 27.50 -11.47
CA TYR A 217 0.23 27.40 -12.91
C TYR A 217 -0.16 26.05 -13.51
N CYS A 218 -0.28 24.99 -12.70
CA CYS A 218 -0.89 23.73 -13.15
C CYS A 218 -2.41 23.91 -13.26
N ARG A 219 -2.88 24.22 -14.46
CA ARG A 219 -4.28 24.57 -14.74
C ARG A 219 -5.11 23.35 -15.08
N ASN A 220 -6.42 23.46 -14.90
CA ASN A 220 -7.38 22.52 -15.43
C ASN A 220 -7.64 22.86 -16.91
N TYR A 221 -7.56 21.85 -17.79
CA TYR A 221 -7.82 21.99 -19.21
C TYR A 221 -9.00 21.10 -19.62
N ASP A 222 -9.84 21.58 -20.54
CA ASP A 222 -10.86 20.82 -21.26
C ASP A 222 -11.72 19.88 -20.37
N GLY A 223 -12.11 20.41 -19.20
CA GLY A 223 -12.93 19.67 -18.22
C GLY A 223 -12.15 18.66 -17.39
N ASN A 224 -10.84 18.52 -17.58
CA ASN A 224 -9.98 17.73 -16.68
C ASN A 224 -9.76 18.51 -15.39
N GLN A 225 -10.21 17.94 -14.26
CA GLN A 225 -10.04 18.53 -12.93
C GLN A 225 -8.89 17.84 -12.20
N LEU A 226 -7.84 18.58 -11.89
CA LEU A 226 -6.70 18.07 -11.13
C LEU A 226 -7.02 18.01 -9.64
N TYR A 227 -6.70 16.88 -9.04
CA TYR A 227 -6.60 16.71 -7.60
C TYR A 227 -5.12 16.89 -7.23
N LYS A 228 -4.77 18.05 -6.68
CA LYS A 228 -3.38 18.45 -6.41
C LYS A 228 -2.97 18.00 -5.03
N ILE A 229 -1.87 17.25 -4.96
CA ILE A 229 -1.32 16.67 -3.74
C ILE A 229 0.01 17.35 -3.44
N ALA A 230 0.14 17.92 -2.26
CA ALA A 230 1.39 18.49 -1.79
C ALA A 230 2.33 17.39 -1.28
N SER A 231 3.64 17.51 -1.54
CA SER A 231 4.67 16.69 -0.89
C SER A 231 4.62 16.91 0.62
N GLY A 232 4.19 15.89 1.34
CA GLY A 232 3.97 15.94 2.78
C GLY A 232 5.13 15.38 3.58
N ALA A 233 4.85 15.09 4.84
CA ALA A 233 5.82 14.65 5.82
C ALA A 233 6.26 13.19 5.63
N SER A 234 7.41 12.84 6.21
CA SER A 234 7.76 11.47 6.55
C SER A 234 7.54 11.24 8.04
N ASP A 235 6.99 10.07 8.38
CA ASP A 235 6.86 9.58 9.74
C ASP A 235 6.31 10.63 10.73
N TYR A 236 7.16 11.14 11.61
CA TYR A 236 6.82 11.99 12.77
C TYR A 236 7.03 13.49 12.53
N ASP A 237 7.32 13.93 11.30
CA ASP A 237 7.51 15.37 11.05
C ASP A 237 6.17 16.12 11.01
N TYR A 238 5.57 16.26 12.17
CA TYR A 238 4.31 16.99 12.37
C TYR A 238 4.42 18.48 12.05
N ASN A 239 5.64 19.06 12.18
CA ASN A 239 5.87 20.46 11.84
C ASN A 239 5.71 20.71 10.33
N TRP A 240 6.18 19.77 9.50
CA TRP A 240 5.99 19.84 8.04
C TRP A 240 4.51 19.95 7.68
N THR A 241 3.69 19.05 8.20
CA THR A 241 2.23 19.08 7.98
C THR A 241 1.59 20.36 8.48
N LYS A 242 1.96 20.84 9.67
CA LYS A 242 1.45 22.07 10.25
C LYS A 242 1.71 23.27 9.34
N VAL A 243 2.97 23.47 8.92
CA VAL A 243 3.37 24.61 8.09
C VAL A 243 2.65 24.58 6.73
N LEU A 244 2.56 23.40 6.11
CA LEU A 244 1.87 23.27 4.83
C LEU A 244 0.37 23.58 4.94
N MET A 245 -0.29 23.02 5.95
CA MET A 245 -1.72 23.29 6.17
C MET A 245 -2.00 24.77 6.46
N GLU A 246 -1.14 25.41 7.26
CA GLU A 246 -1.27 26.84 7.57
C GLU A 246 -1.07 27.74 6.34
N LYS A 247 -0.03 27.45 5.54
CA LYS A 247 0.38 28.36 4.45
C LYS A 247 -0.26 28.06 3.09
N ALA A 248 -0.62 26.81 2.83
CA ALA A 248 -1.07 26.36 1.52
C ALA A 248 -2.30 25.43 1.54
N GLY A 249 -2.86 25.09 2.71
CA GLY A 249 -3.96 24.14 2.84
C GLY A 249 -5.22 24.48 2.01
N ASN A 250 -5.47 25.76 1.76
CA ASN A 250 -6.58 26.22 0.91
C ASN A 250 -6.36 25.99 -0.61
N LEU A 251 -5.15 25.68 -1.04
CA LEU A 251 -4.77 25.48 -2.45
C LEU A 251 -4.56 24.00 -2.81
N MET A 252 -4.57 23.10 -1.82
CA MET A 252 -4.37 21.68 -2.04
C MET A 252 -5.66 20.87 -1.85
N ASN A 253 -5.72 19.71 -2.52
CA ASN A 253 -6.76 18.72 -2.34
C ASN A 253 -6.30 17.58 -1.43
N GLY A 254 -5.01 17.32 -1.39
CA GLY A 254 -4.38 16.34 -0.53
C GLY A 254 -2.98 16.74 -0.09
N ILE A 255 -2.54 16.11 0.98
CA ILE A 255 -1.15 16.18 1.47
C ILE A 255 -0.63 14.76 1.63
N SER A 256 0.60 14.49 1.16
CA SER A 256 1.18 13.16 1.26
C SER A 256 1.69 12.86 2.68
N LEU A 257 1.84 11.58 2.97
CA LEU A 257 2.52 11.06 4.16
C LEU A 257 3.25 9.78 3.75
N HIS A 258 4.55 9.71 4.02
CA HIS A 258 5.33 8.50 3.83
C HIS A 258 5.56 7.79 5.17
N TYR A 259 5.41 6.48 5.18
CA TYR A 259 5.71 5.65 6.35
C TYR A 259 6.13 4.24 5.93
N TYR A 260 7.35 3.88 6.24
CA TYR A 260 7.84 2.51 6.04
C TYR A 260 7.93 1.74 7.36
N THR A 261 7.49 0.49 7.33
CA THR A 261 7.77 -0.47 8.41
C THR A 261 9.20 -0.96 8.23
N VAL A 262 10.10 -0.34 8.95
CA VAL A 262 11.56 -0.49 8.82
C VAL A 262 12.20 -0.52 10.20
N THR A 263 13.30 -1.27 10.35
CA THR A 263 14.03 -1.36 11.61
C THR A 263 14.76 -0.07 11.98
N GLY A 264 15.14 0.71 10.98
CA GLY A 264 15.84 1.99 11.11
C GLY A 264 16.37 2.44 9.77
N TRP A 265 16.75 3.71 9.67
CA TRP A 265 17.22 4.30 8.41
C TRP A 265 18.74 4.17 8.23
N THR A 266 19.46 3.78 9.28
CA THR A 266 20.92 3.57 9.26
C THR A 266 21.26 2.12 9.57
N GLY A 267 22.28 1.58 8.89
CA GLY A 267 22.72 0.19 9.05
C GLY A 267 21.80 -0.82 8.34
N SER A 268 21.92 -2.09 8.75
CA SER A 268 21.09 -3.18 8.21
C SER A 268 19.64 -3.03 8.66
N LYS A 269 18.74 -3.22 7.72
CA LYS A 269 17.28 -3.25 7.95
C LYS A 269 16.76 -4.65 8.27
N GLY A 270 17.65 -5.64 8.26
CA GLY A 270 17.30 -7.04 8.47
C GLY A 270 16.87 -7.75 7.20
N SER A 271 16.94 -9.08 7.23
CA SER A 271 16.59 -9.91 6.08
C SER A 271 15.08 -10.02 5.86
N ALA A 272 14.67 -10.00 4.60
CA ALA A 272 13.29 -10.30 4.23
C ALA A 272 12.84 -11.71 4.64
N LEU A 273 13.75 -12.69 4.64
CA LEU A 273 13.45 -14.10 4.85
C LEU A 273 13.98 -14.68 6.16
N LYS A 274 15.08 -14.14 6.69
CA LYS A 274 15.75 -14.66 7.89
C LYS A 274 15.53 -13.73 9.07
N PHE A 275 14.50 -14.02 9.86
CA PHE A 275 14.12 -13.25 11.04
C PHE A 275 13.59 -14.18 12.14
N SER A 276 13.66 -13.73 13.38
CA SER A 276 13.13 -14.44 14.54
C SER A 276 11.63 -14.16 14.74
N ASP A 277 11.00 -14.96 15.61
CA ASP A 277 9.61 -14.72 16.05
C ASP A 277 9.48 -13.35 16.75
N ASP A 278 10.51 -12.93 17.48
CA ASP A 278 10.56 -11.61 18.13
C ASP A 278 10.63 -10.46 17.12
N ASP A 279 11.41 -10.63 16.04
CA ASP A 279 11.46 -9.66 14.92
C ASP A 279 10.12 -9.59 14.17
N TYR A 280 9.43 -10.72 14.02
CA TYR A 280 8.09 -10.73 13.46
C TYR A 280 7.11 -9.90 14.30
N TYR A 281 7.03 -10.15 15.60
CA TYR A 281 6.11 -9.41 16.46
C TYR A 281 6.49 -7.93 16.57
N TRP A 282 7.78 -7.63 16.60
CA TRP A 282 8.27 -6.26 16.53
C TRP A 282 7.80 -5.56 15.24
N THR A 283 7.90 -6.27 14.09
CA THR A 283 7.41 -5.76 12.79
C THR A 283 5.92 -5.43 12.86
N MET A 284 5.09 -6.28 13.48
CA MET A 284 3.66 -6.02 13.65
C MET A 284 3.42 -4.78 14.53
N GLY A 285 4.17 -4.64 15.61
CA GLY A 285 4.10 -3.45 16.47
C GLY A 285 4.50 -2.17 15.72
N LYS A 286 5.58 -2.23 14.94
CA LYS A 286 6.05 -1.10 14.13
C LYS A 286 5.06 -0.72 13.03
N CYS A 287 4.45 -1.70 12.39
CA CYS A 287 3.39 -1.48 11.41
C CYS A 287 2.19 -0.73 12.02
N LEU A 288 1.74 -1.13 13.22
CA LEU A 288 0.60 -0.52 13.90
C LEU A 288 0.88 0.88 14.47
N GLU A 289 2.14 1.26 14.64
CA GLU A 289 2.53 2.62 15.03
C GLU A 289 2.06 3.68 14.02
N LEU A 290 1.91 3.31 12.76
CA LEU A 290 1.35 4.19 11.72
C LEU A 290 -0.02 4.75 12.12
N GLU A 291 -0.81 4.04 12.93
CA GLU A 291 -2.10 4.56 13.39
C GLU A 291 -1.95 5.83 14.24
N ASP A 292 -0.97 5.86 15.13
CA ASP A 292 -0.68 7.04 15.96
C ASP A 292 -0.10 8.19 15.13
N VAL A 293 0.72 7.86 14.13
CA VAL A 293 1.25 8.84 13.16
C VAL A 293 0.09 9.50 12.41
N ILE A 294 -0.82 8.71 11.83
CA ILE A 294 -2.01 9.22 11.11
C ILE A 294 -2.88 10.08 12.03
N LYS A 295 -3.18 9.63 13.24
CA LYS A 295 -3.99 10.38 14.20
C LYS A 295 -3.40 11.76 14.51
N LYS A 296 -2.10 11.86 14.69
CA LYS A 296 -1.42 13.12 15.00
C LYS A 296 -1.40 14.07 13.79
N HIS A 297 -1.10 13.56 12.58
CA HIS A 297 -1.19 14.37 11.36
C HIS A 297 -2.62 14.83 11.12
N ALA A 298 -3.60 13.93 11.23
CA ALA A 298 -5.02 14.26 11.08
C ALA A 298 -5.48 15.32 12.08
N ALA A 299 -5.09 15.23 13.35
CA ALA A 299 -5.40 16.22 14.37
C ALA A 299 -4.83 17.62 14.06
N ILE A 300 -3.66 17.69 13.45
CA ILE A 300 -3.10 18.96 12.96
C ILE A 300 -3.91 19.46 11.77
N MET A 301 -4.22 18.59 10.80
CA MET A 301 -5.02 18.95 9.64
C MET A 301 -6.42 19.47 10.07
N ASP A 302 -7.05 18.87 11.06
CA ASP A 302 -8.37 19.27 11.57
C ASP A 302 -8.39 20.71 12.16
N GLN A 303 -7.25 21.23 12.63
CA GLN A 303 -7.14 22.62 13.11
C GLN A 303 -7.26 23.64 11.98
N TYR A 304 -6.82 23.30 10.77
CA TYR A 304 -6.82 24.18 9.59
C TYR A 304 -7.93 23.84 8.58
N ASP A 305 -8.45 22.62 8.63
CA ASP A 305 -9.45 22.08 7.71
C ASP A 305 -10.44 21.16 8.46
N PRO A 306 -11.29 21.74 9.33
CA PRO A 306 -12.25 20.98 10.15
C PRO A 306 -13.31 20.24 9.33
N GLU A 307 -13.58 20.71 8.11
CA GLU A 307 -14.49 20.06 7.15
C GLU A 307 -13.87 18.85 6.44
N LYS A 308 -12.61 18.55 6.74
CA LYS A 308 -11.85 17.44 6.15
C LYS A 308 -11.82 17.46 4.63
N ARG A 309 -11.75 18.65 4.03
CA ARG A 309 -11.67 18.82 2.58
C ARG A 309 -10.36 18.28 2.00
N VAL A 310 -9.24 18.51 2.70
CA VAL A 310 -7.90 18.04 2.32
C VAL A 310 -7.73 16.58 2.74
N GLY A 311 -7.49 15.67 1.80
CA GLY A 311 -7.21 14.27 2.10
C GLY A 311 -5.79 14.04 2.58
N LEU A 312 -5.59 13.04 3.45
CA LEU A 312 -4.27 12.49 3.77
C LEU A 312 -3.98 11.34 2.80
N MET A 313 -2.86 11.45 2.06
CA MET A 313 -2.45 10.47 1.06
C MET A 313 -1.21 9.74 1.57
N VAL A 314 -1.36 8.48 1.98
CA VAL A 314 -0.21 7.66 2.40
C VAL A 314 0.40 7.03 1.14
N ASP A 315 0.98 7.88 0.30
CA ASP A 315 1.38 7.53 -1.07
C ASP A 315 2.77 6.89 -1.20
N GLU A 316 3.41 6.61 -0.04
CA GLU A 316 4.47 5.62 0.10
C GLU A 316 4.34 4.90 1.44
N TRP A 317 4.18 3.56 1.39
CA TRP A 317 4.16 2.70 2.57
C TRP A 317 4.54 1.26 2.21
N GLY A 318 4.91 0.49 3.21
CA GLY A 318 5.27 -0.91 3.06
C GLY A 318 6.43 -1.30 3.97
N THR A 319 6.99 -2.48 3.73
CA THR A 319 8.20 -2.96 4.41
C THR A 319 9.46 -2.59 3.62
N TRP A 320 10.53 -2.31 4.35
CA TRP A 320 11.85 -2.05 3.76
C TRP A 320 12.89 -2.90 4.48
N TRP A 321 13.34 -3.95 3.82
CA TRP A 321 14.40 -4.85 4.29
C TRP A 321 15.71 -4.63 3.53
N ASP A 322 16.76 -5.32 3.97
CA ASP A 322 17.99 -5.38 3.19
C ASP A 322 17.71 -6.04 1.82
N GLU A 323 18.41 -5.60 0.80
CA GLU A 323 18.31 -6.15 -0.55
C GLU A 323 18.74 -7.62 -0.57
N GLU A 324 18.12 -8.41 -1.44
CA GLU A 324 18.50 -9.82 -1.58
C GLU A 324 19.95 -9.94 -2.10
N PRO A 325 20.72 -10.87 -1.52
CA PRO A 325 22.11 -11.07 -1.92
C PRO A 325 22.27 -11.36 -3.43
N GLY A 326 23.21 -10.69 -4.06
CA GLY A 326 23.50 -10.87 -5.50
C GLY A 326 22.65 -9.99 -6.43
N THR A 327 21.82 -9.12 -5.89
CA THR A 327 21.15 -8.06 -6.66
C THR A 327 22.02 -6.81 -6.76
N ILE A 328 21.64 -5.88 -7.65
CA ILE A 328 22.38 -4.62 -7.82
C ILE A 328 22.08 -3.71 -6.62
N PRO A 329 23.10 -3.23 -5.89
CA PRO A 329 22.91 -2.31 -4.78
C PRO A 329 22.18 -1.02 -5.20
N GLY A 330 21.19 -0.61 -4.39
CA GLY A 330 20.35 0.53 -4.68
C GLY A 330 19.15 0.22 -5.60
N HIS A 331 18.97 -1.04 -6.02
CA HIS A 331 17.77 -1.48 -6.74
C HIS A 331 16.63 -1.91 -5.81
N LEU A 332 16.88 -2.00 -4.51
CA LEU A 332 15.93 -2.30 -3.46
C LEU A 332 15.11 -3.58 -3.71
N TYR A 333 15.71 -4.56 -4.40
CA TYR A 333 15.04 -5.84 -4.62
C TYR A 333 15.06 -6.65 -3.34
N GLN A 334 13.89 -6.92 -2.79
CA GLN A 334 13.70 -7.79 -1.63
C GLN A 334 12.64 -8.86 -1.92
N GLN A 335 12.77 -10.02 -1.28
CA GLN A 335 11.73 -11.04 -1.27
C GLN A 335 10.59 -10.61 -0.33
N ASN A 336 9.40 -11.14 -0.59
CA ASN A 336 8.20 -10.86 0.19
C ASN A 336 7.65 -12.17 0.79
N SER A 337 7.51 -12.21 2.11
CA SER A 337 7.04 -13.39 2.85
C SER A 337 5.62 -13.19 3.42
N MET A 338 5.12 -14.18 4.14
CA MET A 338 3.85 -14.03 4.87
C MET A 338 3.90 -12.93 5.94
N ARG A 339 5.10 -12.58 6.48
CA ARG A 339 5.29 -11.42 7.36
C ARG A 339 4.85 -10.12 6.67
N ASP A 340 5.25 -9.94 5.41
CA ASP A 340 4.89 -8.75 4.61
C ASP A 340 3.39 -8.72 4.28
N ALA A 341 2.79 -9.88 4.03
CA ALA A 341 1.34 -10.00 3.87
C ALA A 341 0.57 -9.53 5.13
N PHE A 342 1.08 -9.85 6.34
CA PHE A 342 0.51 -9.33 7.57
C PHE A 342 0.65 -7.82 7.68
N VAL A 343 1.81 -7.25 7.35
CA VAL A 343 1.97 -5.79 7.30
C VAL A 343 0.94 -5.16 6.37
N ALA A 344 0.74 -5.72 5.17
CA ALA A 344 -0.28 -5.23 4.25
C ALA A 344 -1.70 -5.32 4.85
N ALA A 345 -2.07 -6.45 5.43
CA ALA A 345 -3.42 -6.65 6.00
C ALA A 345 -3.69 -5.71 7.19
N LEU A 346 -2.73 -5.56 8.10
CA LEU A 346 -2.85 -4.68 9.27
C LEU A 346 -2.96 -3.21 8.84
N THR A 347 -2.10 -2.79 7.89
CA THR A 347 -2.09 -1.43 7.37
C THR A 347 -3.39 -1.10 6.64
N LEU A 348 -3.90 -1.98 5.78
CA LEU A 348 -5.19 -1.78 5.11
C LEU A 348 -6.35 -1.69 6.12
N ASN A 349 -6.39 -2.56 7.13
CA ASN A 349 -7.40 -2.48 8.20
C ASN A 349 -7.34 -1.13 8.94
N LEU A 350 -6.13 -0.62 9.16
CA LEU A 350 -5.88 0.68 9.77
C LEU A 350 -6.39 1.82 8.88
N PHE A 351 -6.07 1.81 7.58
CA PHE A 351 -6.56 2.82 6.63
C PHE A 351 -8.09 2.85 6.56
N HIS A 352 -8.75 1.70 6.63
CA HIS A 352 -10.21 1.64 6.67
C HIS A 352 -10.79 2.36 7.89
N ARG A 353 -10.17 2.19 9.07
CA ARG A 353 -10.62 2.89 10.30
C ARG A 353 -10.48 4.42 10.23
N HIS A 354 -9.54 4.90 9.41
CA HIS A 354 -9.23 6.32 9.23
C HIS A 354 -9.61 6.87 7.85
N CYS A 355 -10.56 6.20 7.16
CA CYS A 355 -10.96 6.56 5.80
C CYS A 355 -11.72 7.91 5.70
N ASP A 356 -12.05 8.51 6.81
CA ASP A 356 -12.56 9.89 6.87
C ASP A 356 -11.48 10.92 6.47
N ARG A 357 -10.21 10.62 6.71
CA ARG A 357 -9.07 11.49 6.37
C ARG A 357 -8.12 10.82 5.37
N VAL A 358 -7.84 9.52 5.49
CA VAL A 358 -7.02 8.76 4.54
C VAL A 358 -7.82 8.44 3.29
N ARG A 359 -7.47 9.06 2.17
CA ARG A 359 -8.22 8.92 0.91
C ARG A 359 -7.47 8.20 -0.20
N MET A 360 -6.17 8.05 -0.05
CA MET A 360 -5.31 7.31 -0.98
C MET A 360 -4.16 6.69 -0.20
N ALA A 361 -3.69 5.55 -0.69
CA ALA A 361 -2.43 4.97 -0.29
C ALA A 361 -1.80 4.25 -1.49
N ASN A 362 -0.46 4.32 -1.61
CA ASN A 362 0.25 3.66 -2.70
C ASN A 362 1.36 2.81 -2.09
N ILE A 363 1.18 1.49 -2.15
CA ILE A 363 2.20 0.58 -1.62
C ILE A 363 3.47 0.63 -2.48
N ALA A 364 4.60 0.63 -1.86
CA ALA A 364 5.91 0.66 -2.50
C ALA A 364 6.52 -0.76 -2.55
N GLN A 365 6.64 -1.37 -3.77
CA GLN A 365 6.17 -0.88 -5.05
C GLN A 365 5.42 -1.98 -5.82
N VAL A 366 4.91 -1.67 -7.01
CA VAL A 366 4.06 -2.61 -7.75
C VAL A 366 4.80 -3.87 -8.21
N VAL A 367 6.07 -3.74 -8.67
CA VAL A 367 6.89 -4.85 -9.20
C VAL A 367 8.33 -4.74 -8.71
N ASN A 368 8.92 -5.85 -8.27
CA ASN A 368 10.35 -6.08 -7.98
C ASN A 368 11.01 -5.24 -6.88
N VAL A 369 10.39 -4.21 -6.38
CA VAL A 369 11.01 -3.24 -5.48
C VAL A 369 10.27 -3.24 -4.15
N LEU A 370 11.01 -3.30 -3.05
CA LEU A 370 10.48 -3.25 -1.68
C LEU A 370 9.33 -4.26 -1.46
N GLN A 371 8.23 -3.84 -0.84
CA GLN A 371 7.06 -4.70 -0.66
C GLN A 371 6.22 -4.76 -1.93
N SER A 372 6.69 -5.53 -2.92
CA SER A 372 6.05 -5.61 -4.23
C SER A 372 4.89 -6.61 -4.30
N MET A 373 3.97 -6.32 -5.22
CA MET A 373 2.89 -7.26 -5.57
C MET A 373 3.42 -8.45 -6.35
N ILE A 374 4.38 -8.19 -7.23
CA ILE A 374 4.85 -9.12 -8.26
C ILE A 374 6.37 -9.10 -8.29
N LEU A 375 6.98 -10.27 -8.40
CA LEU A 375 8.39 -10.40 -8.75
C LEU A 375 8.51 -10.95 -10.16
N THR A 376 9.41 -10.38 -10.95
CA THR A 376 9.76 -10.86 -12.28
C THR A 376 11.22 -11.30 -12.32
N ASP A 377 11.51 -12.30 -13.13
CA ASP A 377 12.88 -12.76 -13.28
C ASP A 377 13.75 -11.71 -13.96
N THR A 378 14.79 -11.28 -13.27
CA THR A 378 15.77 -10.31 -13.76
C THR A 378 16.73 -10.88 -14.81
N LYS A 379 16.74 -12.21 -15.02
CA LYS A 379 17.55 -12.89 -16.04
C LYS A 379 16.87 -12.93 -17.41
N GLY A 380 15.67 -12.37 -17.53
CA GLY A 380 14.94 -12.29 -18.80
C GLY A 380 14.32 -13.61 -19.26
N THR A 381 14.13 -14.59 -18.36
CA THR A 381 13.45 -15.86 -18.71
C THR A 381 11.94 -15.70 -18.94
N GLY A 382 11.40 -14.55 -18.56
CA GLY A 382 9.96 -14.26 -18.66
C GLY A 382 9.12 -14.82 -17.50
N HIS A 383 9.73 -15.36 -16.45
CA HIS A 383 9.00 -15.86 -15.30
C HIS A 383 8.50 -14.71 -14.41
N MET A 384 7.30 -14.89 -13.84
CA MET A 384 6.67 -14.00 -12.88
C MET A 384 6.15 -14.83 -11.70
N VAL A 385 6.15 -14.23 -10.51
CA VAL A 385 5.52 -14.81 -9.32
C VAL A 385 4.70 -13.76 -8.56
N LEU A 386 3.54 -14.16 -8.06
CA LEU A 386 2.68 -13.36 -7.21
C LEU A 386 3.13 -13.49 -5.76
N THR A 387 3.37 -12.39 -5.07
CA THR A 387 3.81 -12.42 -3.68
C THR A 387 2.63 -12.67 -2.73
N PRO A 388 2.85 -13.04 -1.47
CA PRO A 388 1.79 -13.09 -0.47
C PRO A 388 1.06 -11.75 -0.28
N THR A 389 1.76 -10.62 -0.48
CA THR A 389 1.16 -9.27 -0.47
C THR A 389 0.13 -9.08 -1.58
N TYR A 390 0.40 -9.56 -2.81
CA TYR A 390 -0.58 -9.56 -3.90
C TYR A 390 -1.89 -10.23 -3.49
N HIS A 391 -1.78 -11.38 -2.85
CA HIS A 391 -2.96 -12.15 -2.43
C HIS A 391 -3.80 -11.40 -1.38
N VAL A 392 -3.18 -10.65 -0.48
CA VAL A 392 -3.90 -9.76 0.44
C VAL A 392 -4.71 -8.72 -0.33
N PHE A 393 -4.09 -8.00 -1.26
CA PHE A 393 -4.78 -6.99 -2.07
C PHE A 393 -5.93 -7.60 -2.87
N ARG A 394 -5.73 -8.79 -3.46
CA ARG A 394 -6.78 -9.52 -4.18
C ARG A 394 -7.97 -9.88 -3.28
N MET A 395 -7.72 -10.42 -2.09
CA MET A 395 -8.76 -10.78 -1.13
C MET A 395 -9.51 -9.56 -0.60
N TYR A 396 -8.81 -8.44 -0.40
CA TYR A 396 -9.36 -7.19 0.12
C TYR A 396 -10.06 -6.33 -0.93
N LYS A 397 -10.01 -6.68 -2.20
CA LYS A 397 -10.60 -5.91 -3.31
C LYS A 397 -12.06 -5.48 -3.06
N GLY A 398 -12.84 -6.32 -2.38
CA GLY A 398 -14.23 -6.02 -2.06
C GLY A 398 -14.48 -4.87 -1.08
N PHE A 399 -13.44 -4.32 -0.44
CA PHE A 399 -13.54 -3.14 0.41
C PHE A 399 -13.54 -1.82 -0.39
N GLN A 400 -13.08 -1.84 -1.64
CA GLN A 400 -13.07 -0.65 -2.49
C GLN A 400 -14.49 -0.08 -2.64
N GLU A 401 -14.66 1.21 -2.37
CA GLU A 401 -15.93 1.94 -2.41
C GLU A 401 -17.02 1.46 -1.42
N ALA A 402 -16.71 0.51 -0.54
CA ALA A 402 -17.61 0.05 0.51
C ALA A 402 -17.70 1.07 1.66
N ILE A 403 -18.77 1.02 2.44
CA ILE A 403 -18.96 1.87 3.61
C ILE A 403 -18.36 1.19 4.83
N TYR A 404 -17.36 1.82 5.45
CA TYR A 404 -16.75 1.30 6.68
C TYR A 404 -17.79 1.13 7.78
N LEU A 405 -17.72 0.01 8.50
CA LEU A 405 -18.60 -0.32 9.62
C LEU A 405 -17.80 -0.36 10.93
N PRO A 406 -18.25 0.35 11.99
CA PRO A 406 -17.64 0.24 13.31
C PRO A 406 -17.69 -1.20 13.81
N LEU A 407 -16.56 -1.67 14.34
CA LEU A 407 -16.38 -3.03 14.85
C LEU A 407 -15.63 -2.99 16.19
N ASP A 408 -16.33 -3.27 17.25
CA ASP A 408 -15.76 -3.36 18.59
C ASP A 408 -15.37 -4.81 18.89
N LEU A 409 -14.10 -5.03 19.21
CA LEU A 409 -13.56 -6.32 19.57
C LEU A 409 -12.77 -6.23 20.88
N ASN A 410 -13.05 -7.15 21.80
CA ASN A 410 -12.24 -7.31 23.02
C ASN A 410 -11.08 -8.29 22.75
N VAL A 411 -10.00 -7.77 22.21
CA VAL A 411 -8.85 -8.57 21.70
C VAL A 411 -7.71 -8.56 22.72
N PRO A 412 -7.19 -9.73 23.13
CA PRO A 412 -5.93 -9.81 23.88
C PRO A 412 -4.75 -9.26 23.09
N THR A 413 -3.73 -8.81 23.80
CA THR A 413 -2.51 -8.26 23.20
C THR A 413 -1.27 -9.07 23.50
N ILE A 414 -0.28 -8.98 22.63
CA ILE A 414 1.08 -9.49 22.80
C ILE A 414 1.96 -8.29 23.13
N ASP A 415 2.74 -8.39 24.22
CA ASP A 415 3.74 -7.38 24.54
C ASP A 415 4.96 -7.56 23.62
N VAL A 416 5.40 -6.47 23.02
CA VAL A 416 6.49 -6.44 22.05
C VAL A 416 7.58 -5.49 22.54
N ARG A 417 8.84 -5.84 22.31
CA ARG A 417 9.99 -4.99 22.67
C ARG A 417 9.87 -3.58 22.11
N GLY A 418 10.41 -2.62 22.84
CA GLY A 418 10.43 -1.22 22.44
C GLY A 418 11.54 -0.86 21.45
N ASP A 419 11.49 0.38 21.01
CA ASP A 419 12.50 1.07 20.22
C ASP A 419 12.59 2.56 20.64
N ASP A 420 13.28 3.38 19.87
CA ASP A 420 13.48 4.80 20.17
C ASP A 420 12.17 5.61 20.24
N HIS A 421 11.12 5.17 19.55
CA HIS A 421 9.81 5.82 19.52
C HIS A 421 8.81 5.24 20.53
N ALA A 422 9.07 4.04 21.04
CA ALA A 422 8.22 3.37 22.03
C ALA A 422 9.09 2.60 23.02
N LYS A 423 9.80 3.30 23.90
CA LYS A 423 10.79 2.72 24.84
C LYS A 423 10.22 1.64 25.75
N ASP A 424 8.96 1.77 26.16
CA ASP A 424 8.25 0.81 27.01
C ASP A 424 7.68 -0.39 26.24
N GLY A 425 7.96 -0.48 24.95
CA GLY A 425 7.41 -1.51 24.08
C GLY A 425 6.02 -1.16 23.53
N ARG A 426 5.44 -2.09 22.76
CA ARG A 426 4.13 -1.96 22.14
C ARG A 426 3.23 -3.13 22.51
N LYS A 427 1.93 -2.91 22.44
CA LYS A 427 0.91 -3.95 22.58
C LYS A 427 0.29 -4.22 21.21
N VAL A 428 0.53 -5.42 20.69
CA VAL A 428 -0.01 -5.87 19.40
C VAL A 428 -1.27 -6.70 19.64
N PRO A 429 -2.45 -6.29 19.15
CA PRO A 429 -3.65 -7.12 19.22
C PRO A 429 -3.44 -8.46 18.51
N VAL A 430 -3.82 -9.58 19.11
CA VAL A 430 -3.68 -10.90 18.49
C VAL A 430 -4.53 -11.05 17.21
N VAL A 431 -5.59 -10.24 17.07
CA VAL A 431 -6.42 -10.16 15.85
C VAL A 431 -6.57 -8.70 15.45
N SER A 432 -6.20 -8.37 14.22
CA SER A 432 -6.57 -7.12 13.56
C SER A 432 -7.78 -7.35 12.66
N ALA A 433 -8.74 -6.43 12.67
CA ALA A 433 -9.98 -6.59 11.91
C ALA A 433 -10.46 -5.29 11.28
N SER A 434 -11.22 -5.43 10.20
CA SER A 434 -12.00 -4.36 9.58
C SER A 434 -13.26 -4.92 8.95
N ALA A 435 -14.33 -4.13 8.87
CA ALA A 435 -15.57 -4.51 8.23
C ALA A 435 -16.14 -3.35 7.41
N ALA A 436 -16.85 -3.68 6.33
CA ALA A 436 -17.50 -2.69 5.48
C ALA A 436 -18.76 -3.26 4.82
N LYS A 437 -19.71 -2.38 4.50
CA LYS A 437 -20.95 -2.70 3.78
C LYS A 437 -20.78 -2.37 2.30
N LYS A 438 -20.94 -3.36 1.46
CA LYS A 438 -20.87 -3.21 0.00
C LYS A 438 -22.17 -2.63 -0.56
N ALA A 439 -22.13 -2.18 -1.81
CA ALA A 439 -23.27 -1.60 -2.51
C ALA A 439 -24.45 -2.59 -2.65
N ASP A 440 -24.20 -3.90 -2.69
CA ASP A 440 -25.24 -4.94 -2.73
C ASP A 440 -25.86 -5.26 -1.35
N GLY A 441 -25.45 -4.53 -0.31
CA GLY A 441 -25.89 -4.70 1.06
C GLY A 441 -25.16 -5.80 1.85
N SER A 442 -24.34 -6.63 1.20
CA SER A 442 -23.52 -7.63 1.89
C SER A 442 -22.39 -6.96 2.66
N ILE A 443 -21.89 -7.66 3.70
CA ILE A 443 -20.79 -7.19 4.53
C ILE A 443 -19.53 -7.95 4.14
N ILE A 444 -18.43 -7.24 3.92
CA ILE A 444 -17.09 -7.78 3.85
C ILE A 444 -16.38 -7.55 5.18
N MET A 445 -15.69 -8.56 5.70
CA MET A 445 -14.92 -8.47 6.93
C MET A 445 -13.57 -9.15 6.76
N SER A 446 -12.51 -8.45 7.17
CA SER A 446 -11.15 -9.01 7.25
C SER A 446 -10.79 -9.28 8.70
N LEU A 447 -10.09 -10.40 8.93
CA LEU A 447 -9.61 -10.85 10.23
C LEU A 447 -8.20 -11.40 10.06
N ALA A 448 -7.21 -10.78 10.69
CA ALA A 448 -5.80 -11.20 10.64
C ALA A 448 -5.35 -11.68 12.02
N ASN A 449 -5.14 -12.97 12.18
CA ASN A 449 -4.61 -13.57 13.40
C ASN A 449 -3.08 -13.59 13.37
N VAL A 450 -2.45 -12.66 14.08
CA VAL A 450 -0.99 -12.49 14.12
C VAL A 450 -0.29 -13.51 15.02
N SER A 451 -1.01 -14.31 15.82
CA SER A 451 -0.39 -15.31 16.68
C SER A 451 0.32 -16.37 15.84
N LEU A 452 1.55 -16.72 16.21
CA LEU A 452 2.35 -17.73 15.52
C LEU A 452 1.93 -19.17 15.84
N ASP A 453 1.25 -19.39 16.97
CA ASP A 453 0.98 -20.72 17.51
C ASP A 453 -0.48 -20.97 17.90
N LYS A 454 -1.29 -19.91 18.08
CA LYS A 454 -2.65 -20.04 18.62
C LYS A 454 -3.72 -19.65 17.62
N ALA A 455 -4.67 -20.57 17.39
CA ALA A 455 -5.93 -20.23 16.75
C ALA A 455 -6.74 -19.31 17.67
N GLN A 456 -7.53 -18.41 17.08
CA GLN A 456 -8.43 -17.52 17.81
C GLN A 456 -9.88 -17.87 17.50
N GLU A 457 -10.73 -17.92 18.54
CA GLU A 457 -12.17 -18.12 18.41
C GLU A 457 -12.87 -16.79 18.69
N LEU A 458 -13.72 -16.37 17.75
CA LEU A 458 -14.43 -15.09 17.82
C LEU A 458 -15.94 -15.32 17.80
N SER A 459 -16.65 -14.52 18.61
CA SER A 459 -18.10 -14.45 18.64
C SER A 459 -18.51 -12.99 18.48
N ILE A 460 -19.00 -12.62 17.30
CA ILE A 460 -19.29 -11.23 16.92
C ILE A 460 -20.79 -11.05 16.70
N ALA A 461 -21.45 -10.25 17.53
CA ALA A 461 -22.82 -9.83 17.29
C ALA A 461 -22.91 -8.99 16.01
N LEU A 462 -23.93 -9.22 15.18
CA LEU A 462 -24.14 -8.51 13.91
C LEU A 462 -25.29 -7.51 14.05
N ASP A 463 -25.10 -6.47 14.87
CA ASP A 463 -26.15 -5.50 15.15
C ASP A 463 -26.52 -4.71 13.89
N GLY A 464 -27.83 -4.52 13.67
CA GLY A 464 -28.31 -3.86 12.46
C GLY A 464 -28.22 -4.71 11.18
N SER A 465 -27.91 -6.01 11.28
CA SER A 465 -27.82 -6.92 10.15
C SER A 465 -28.83 -8.08 10.28
N ASN A 466 -29.32 -8.55 9.15
CA ASN A 466 -30.16 -9.75 9.03
C ASN A 466 -29.44 -10.89 8.31
N ALA A 467 -28.12 -10.88 8.29
CA ALA A 467 -27.29 -11.85 7.60
C ALA A 467 -27.49 -13.27 8.15
N LYS A 468 -27.50 -14.26 7.25
CA LYS A 468 -27.74 -15.66 7.57
C LYS A 468 -26.64 -16.59 7.07
N THR A 469 -25.85 -16.14 6.14
CA THR A 469 -24.80 -16.94 5.50
C THR A 469 -23.45 -16.23 5.50
N VAL A 470 -22.39 -17.00 5.48
CA VAL A 470 -21.03 -16.51 5.37
C VAL A 470 -20.21 -17.43 4.49
N THR A 471 -19.41 -16.84 3.61
CA THR A 471 -18.36 -17.50 2.83
C THR A 471 -17.05 -16.76 3.06
N GLY A 472 -15.93 -17.40 2.78
CA GLY A 472 -14.64 -16.73 2.98
C GLY A 472 -13.48 -17.39 2.26
N GLU A 473 -12.38 -16.63 2.22
CA GLU A 473 -11.07 -17.09 1.79
C GLU A 473 -10.06 -16.91 2.93
N ILE A 474 -9.04 -17.74 2.95
CA ILE A 474 -7.94 -17.69 3.91
C ILE A 474 -6.60 -17.69 3.19
N LEU A 475 -5.70 -16.83 3.62
CA LEU A 475 -4.28 -16.87 3.32
C LEU A 475 -3.55 -17.32 4.59
N THR A 476 -2.78 -18.40 4.52
CA THR A 476 -2.07 -18.97 5.66
C THR A 476 -0.77 -19.61 5.24
N CYS A 477 0.09 -19.95 6.21
CA CYS A 477 1.42 -20.51 5.98
C CYS A 477 1.77 -21.55 7.06
N LYS A 478 2.75 -22.39 6.78
CA LYS A 478 3.34 -23.29 7.78
C LYS A 478 4.30 -22.53 8.70
N LYS A 479 5.20 -21.75 8.09
CA LYS A 479 6.15 -20.87 8.79
C LYS A 479 5.90 -19.43 8.38
N ILE A 480 6.06 -18.49 9.29
CA ILE A 480 5.77 -17.07 9.03
C ILE A 480 6.69 -16.45 7.96
N GLY A 481 7.83 -17.07 7.72
CA GLY A 481 8.75 -16.70 6.64
C GLY A 481 8.47 -17.40 5.30
N ASP A 482 7.38 -18.18 5.16
CA ASP A 482 7.03 -18.80 3.87
C ASP A 482 6.74 -17.72 2.82
N TYR A 483 7.18 -17.95 1.60
CA TYR A 483 7.08 -17.03 0.47
C TYR A 483 6.91 -17.79 -0.85
N ASN A 484 6.58 -17.09 -1.90
CA ASN A 484 6.50 -17.62 -3.25
C ASN A 484 7.75 -17.23 -4.03
N ASP A 485 8.31 -18.14 -4.80
CA ASP A 485 9.44 -17.94 -5.71
C ASP A 485 9.14 -18.52 -7.11
N PHE A 486 10.06 -18.36 -8.06
CA PHE A 486 9.87 -18.81 -9.44
C PHE A 486 9.79 -20.33 -9.59
N GLU A 487 10.36 -21.08 -8.65
CA GLU A 487 10.32 -22.55 -8.63
C GLU A 487 9.08 -23.06 -7.87
N HIS A 488 8.64 -22.29 -6.87
CA HIS A 488 7.51 -22.63 -5.98
C HIS A 488 6.52 -21.46 -5.88
N PRO A 489 5.76 -21.16 -6.95
CA PRO A 489 4.94 -19.95 -7.04
C PRO A 489 3.68 -19.96 -6.16
N ASP A 490 3.32 -21.10 -5.59
CA ASP A 490 2.05 -21.36 -4.89
C ASP A 490 2.22 -21.84 -3.44
N VAL A 491 3.34 -21.56 -2.79
CA VAL A 491 3.58 -21.94 -1.37
C VAL A 491 2.58 -21.25 -0.45
N VAL A 492 2.33 -19.96 -0.71
CA VAL A 492 1.36 -19.14 0.01
C VAL A 492 0.34 -18.63 -1.00
N LYS A 493 -0.87 -19.18 -0.95
CA LYS A 493 -1.98 -18.80 -1.83
C LYS A 493 -3.31 -18.87 -1.10
N PRO A 494 -4.33 -18.11 -1.53
CA PRO A 494 -5.65 -18.16 -0.92
C PRO A 494 -6.35 -19.49 -1.14
N GLU A 495 -7.04 -19.94 -0.09
CA GLU A 495 -7.88 -21.15 -0.08
C GLU A 495 -9.29 -20.82 0.43
N VAL A 496 -10.25 -21.72 0.16
CA VAL A 496 -11.61 -21.57 0.69
C VAL A 496 -11.61 -21.71 2.20
N PHE A 497 -12.13 -20.73 2.90
CA PHE A 497 -12.26 -20.76 4.35
C PHE A 497 -13.61 -21.31 4.79
N LYS A 498 -13.58 -22.32 5.69
CA LYS A 498 -14.77 -23.02 6.21
C LYS A 498 -14.96 -22.83 7.71
N GLY A 499 -14.11 -22.03 8.36
CA GLY A 499 -14.09 -21.84 9.82
C GLY A 499 -15.09 -20.81 10.36
N ALA A 500 -16.08 -20.35 9.54
CA ALA A 500 -17.05 -19.34 9.93
C ALA A 500 -18.48 -19.83 9.73
N LYS A 501 -19.40 -19.37 10.62
CA LYS A 501 -20.84 -19.60 10.49
C LYS A 501 -21.62 -18.43 11.13
N VAL A 502 -22.79 -18.13 10.60
CA VAL A 502 -23.77 -17.21 11.22
C VAL A 502 -24.83 -18.02 11.93
N LYS A 503 -25.09 -17.72 13.20
CA LYS A 503 -26.14 -18.35 14.00
C LYS A 503 -26.79 -17.33 14.91
N LYS A 504 -28.10 -17.17 14.84
CA LYS A 504 -28.89 -16.23 15.70
C LYS A 504 -28.25 -14.81 15.73
N ASN A 505 -28.01 -14.24 14.56
CA ASN A 505 -27.40 -12.92 14.39
C ASN A 505 -26.01 -12.76 15.03
N THR A 506 -25.28 -13.85 15.17
CA THR A 506 -23.91 -13.89 15.66
C THR A 506 -23.02 -14.60 14.66
N LEU A 507 -21.93 -13.98 14.28
CA LEU A 507 -20.85 -14.58 13.50
C LEU A 507 -19.92 -15.32 14.46
N GLN A 508 -19.82 -16.61 14.31
CA GLN A 508 -18.84 -17.46 14.99
C GLN A 508 -17.74 -17.82 14.02
N VAL A 509 -16.50 -17.57 14.41
CA VAL A 509 -15.33 -17.76 13.55
C VAL A 509 -14.18 -18.35 14.36
N LYS A 510 -13.51 -19.37 13.79
CA LYS A 510 -12.25 -19.92 14.31
C LYS A 510 -11.15 -19.70 13.29
N ILE A 511 -10.23 -18.77 13.59
CA ILE A 511 -9.13 -18.38 12.71
C ILE A 511 -7.87 -19.13 13.13
N PRO A 512 -7.24 -19.91 12.25
CA PRO A 512 -5.95 -20.55 12.52
C PRO A 512 -4.86 -19.53 12.89
N ALA A 513 -3.80 -19.97 13.54
CA ALA A 513 -2.58 -19.18 13.70
C ALA A 513 -2.01 -18.77 12.33
N LYS A 514 -1.30 -17.68 12.27
CA LYS A 514 -0.61 -17.20 11.04
C LYS A 514 -1.55 -17.13 9.83
N SER A 515 -2.74 -16.55 10.00
CA SER A 515 -3.72 -16.50 8.91
C SER A 515 -4.42 -15.14 8.77
N ILE A 516 -4.72 -14.80 7.54
CA ILE A 516 -5.53 -13.65 7.14
C ILE A 516 -6.78 -14.21 6.47
N VAL A 517 -7.95 -13.85 6.99
CA VAL A 517 -9.25 -14.33 6.51
C VAL A 517 -10.07 -13.15 6.02
N VAL A 518 -10.70 -13.30 4.86
CA VAL A 518 -11.71 -12.34 4.37
C VAL A 518 -13.03 -13.05 4.20
N LEU A 519 -14.06 -12.53 4.85
CA LEU A 519 -15.43 -13.06 4.89
C LEU A 519 -16.37 -12.20 4.07
N ASN A 520 -17.31 -12.85 3.37
CA ASN A 520 -18.50 -12.24 2.79
C ASN A 520 -19.73 -12.74 3.54
N ILE A 521 -20.42 -11.85 4.21
CA ILE A 521 -21.55 -12.11 5.11
C ILE A 521 -22.82 -11.57 4.44
N LYS A 522 -23.85 -12.43 4.27
CA LYS A 522 -25.09 -12.13 3.56
C LYS A 522 -26.33 -12.50 4.36
#